data_a7c2c33e855a60d7f843b0314ed287c6
#
_entry.id   a7c2c33e855a60d7f843b0314ed287c6
#
_cell.length_a   1.000
_cell.length_b   1.000
_cell.length_c   1.000
_cell.angle_alpha   90.00
_cell.angle_beta   90.00
_cell.angle_gamma   90.00
#
_symmetry.space_group_name_H-M   'P 1'
#
loop_
_entity.id
_entity.type
_entity.pdbx_description
1 polymer ?
#
loop_
_entity_poly.entity_id
_entity_poly.type
_entity_poly.pdbx_seq_one_letter_code
_entity_poly.pdbx_strand_id
1 'polypeptide(L)'
;MSAIKSLVKDTAVYGLSSMTSRFLNWLLTIVYSRKLLIAEFGQMTKLYAWIALLLVILTYGMETSFFRFANKSEHPQTVYSTSLWSVGISSLVFMVLGLLFVGDITAYLGFQANQSILISMMIIISAMDAFTAIPLGYLRLKQRPWRFMMVRMSFVLITIALTLGIFYGVPYLQKSFSLFSWYNQRDALYYVFGINVLANIIQLILLTPELGESGRKFDFPLLKEMLHYSWPILLLGLVGAFSNQADKILFPMLFSDPVEGDTQLGIYGACYKLAVIMVLFTQAFRYAYDPFVFAKVKEGGDVAKSAYAQSMRYYVIFTLFIFLGVMSTLDVLKYFIDGAYFAGLPAVPLVMIGQLMFGVYFNLSLWYKLTDRTLWGAILSIVGSVVAVLFIVLYAEEWGFMACAWASVVSNGVIMLASYFLGQKYYPIRYPLKAIAGYSLLTAVLYAIEQVIATYAHLGQFSSIALNLCLLLIFVLVVLKIEIKREDLRPILVKLKLIKK
;
A
#
# COMPACT_ATOMS: atom_id res chain seq x y z
N MET A 1 -8.10 32.30 -10.23
CA MET A 1 -7.52 31.25 -11.10
C MET A 1 -6.06 30.87 -10.73
N SER A 2 -5.25 31.73 -10.13
CA SER A 2 -3.87 31.43 -9.70
C SER A 2 -3.77 30.48 -8.49
N ALA A 3 -4.58 30.68 -7.46
CA ALA A 3 -4.56 29.89 -6.22
C ALA A 3 -4.96 28.40 -6.44
N ILE A 4 -5.95 28.14 -7.29
CA ILE A 4 -6.37 26.77 -7.63
C ILE A 4 -5.28 26.06 -8.45
N LYS A 5 -4.62 26.77 -9.38
CA LYS A 5 -3.50 26.20 -10.14
C LYS A 5 -2.31 25.86 -9.25
N SER A 6 -1.99 26.70 -8.27
CA SER A 6 -0.95 26.43 -7.26
C SER A 6 -1.32 25.20 -6.42
N LEU A 7 -2.53 25.16 -5.87
CA LEU A 7 -3.02 24.05 -5.06
C LEU A 7 -2.96 22.71 -5.82
N VAL A 8 -3.40 22.69 -7.08
CA VAL A 8 -3.35 21.48 -7.93
C VAL A 8 -1.90 21.07 -8.20
N LYS A 9 -1.01 22.02 -8.48
CA LYS A 9 0.41 21.77 -8.70
C LYS A 9 1.08 21.18 -7.45
N ASP A 10 0.83 21.78 -6.28
CA ASP A 10 1.43 21.33 -5.03
C ASP A 10 0.90 19.96 -4.60
N THR A 11 -0.42 19.74 -4.73
CA THR A 11 -1.03 18.41 -4.51
C THR A 11 -0.45 17.36 -5.45
N ALA A 12 -0.22 17.71 -6.71
CA ALA A 12 0.41 16.80 -7.68
C ALA A 12 1.85 16.46 -7.29
N VAL A 13 2.64 17.44 -6.80
CA VAL A 13 4.03 17.20 -6.34
C VAL A 13 4.04 16.28 -5.13
N TYR A 14 3.16 16.48 -4.13
CA TYR A 14 3.06 15.58 -2.97
C TYR A 14 2.61 14.17 -3.35
N GLY A 15 1.58 14.06 -4.19
CA GLY A 15 1.07 12.78 -4.67
C GLY A 15 2.10 12.01 -5.49
N LEU A 16 2.70 12.69 -6.48
CA LEU A 16 3.71 12.09 -7.37
C LEU A 16 4.95 11.65 -6.59
N SER A 17 5.48 12.49 -5.67
CA SER A 17 6.63 12.11 -4.85
C SER A 17 6.36 10.89 -4.00
N SER A 18 5.18 10.79 -3.38
CA SER A 18 4.77 9.62 -2.58
C SER A 18 4.64 8.36 -3.43
N MET A 19 4.05 8.45 -4.62
CA MET A 19 3.90 7.33 -5.55
C MET A 19 5.25 6.87 -6.10
N THR A 20 6.10 7.81 -6.53
CA THR A 20 7.44 7.53 -7.03
C THR A 20 8.29 6.85 -5.96
N SER A 21 8.23 7.31 -4.70
CA SER A 21 8.92 6.68 -3.58
C SER A 21 8.50 5.22 -3.38
N ARG A 22 7.20 4.93 -3.45
CA ARG A 22 6.68 3.56 -3.33
C ARG A 22 7.10 2.68 -4.50
N PHE A 23 7.05 3.21 -5.71
CA PHE A 23 7.47 2.50 -6.91
C PHE A 23 8.97 2.17 -6.89
N LEU A 24 9.82 3.12 -6.50
CA LEU A 24 11.25 2.90 -6.37
C LEU A 24 11.59 1.88 -5.28
N ASN A 25 10.93 1.94 -4.12
CA ASN A 25 11.07 0.92 -3.09
C ASN A 25 10.59 -0.47 -3.55
N TRP A 26 9.53 -0.51 -4.37
CA TRP A 26 9.06 -1.76 -4.96
C TRP A 26 10.13 -2.41 -5.86
N LEU A 27 10.91 -1.63 -6.60
CA LEU A 27 12.01 -2.15 -7.43
C LEU A 27 13.08 -2.88 -6.60
N LEU A 28 13.28 -2.54 -5.32
CA LEU A 28 14.21 -3.26 -4.44
C LEU A 28 13.83 -4.73 -4.22
N THR A 29 12.58 -5.11 -4.49
CA THR A 29 12.15 -6.52 -4.47
C THR A 29 13.00 -7.39 -5.39
N ILE A 30 13.47 -6.85 -6.54
CA ILE A 30 14.36 -7.55 -7.47
C ILE A 30 15.66 -7.98 -6.77
N VAL A 31 16.22 -7.10 -5.95
CA VAL A 31 17.45 -7.37 -5.21
C VAL A 31 17.17 -8.31 -4.04
N TYR A 32 16.17 -8.01 -3.25
CA TYR A 32 15.87 -8.76 -2.03
C TYR A 32 15.45 -10.20 -2.31
N SER A 33 14.64 -10.45 -3.35
CA SER A 33 14.24 -11.82 -3.72
C SER A 33 15.41 -12.69 -4.18
N ARG A 34 16.50 -12.08 -4.70
CA ARG A 34 17.70 -12.82 -5.17
C ARG A 34 18.79 -12.95 -4.12
N LYS A 35 18.72 -12.15 -3.05
CA LYS A 35 19.77 -12.06 -2.03
C LYS A 35 19.37 -12.66 -0.70
N LEU A 36 18.08 -12.72 -0.40
CA LEU A 36 17.52 -13.33 0.81
C LEU A 36 17.08 -14.76 0.52
N LEU A 37 17.18 -15.63 1.51
CA LEU A 37 16.49 -16.92 1.51
C LEU A 37 14.98 -16.70 1.55
N ILE A 38 14.19 -17.69 1.14
CA ILE A 38 12.72 -17.56 1.10
C ILE A 38 12.15 -17.23 2.48
N ALA A 39 12.61 -17.95 3.53
CA ALA A 39 12.21 -17.68 4.90
C ALA A 39 12.64 -16.28 5.37
N GLU A 40 13.85 -15.81 5.03
CA GLU A 40 14.31 -14.46 5.35
C GLU A 40 13.46 -13.37 4.68
N PHE A 41 13.02 -13.60 3.44
CA PHE A 41 12.11 -12.70 2.76
C PHE A 41 10.73 -12.66 3.45
N GLY A 42 10.28 -13.80 3.99
CA GLY A 42 9.09 -13.90 4.84
C GLY A 42 9.28 -13.11 6.14
N GLN A 43 10.40 -13.30 6.84
CA GLN A 43 10.74 -12.55 8.05
C GLN A 43 10.79 -11.04 7.78
N MET A 44 11.40 -10.64 6.67
CA MET A 44 11.39 -9.24 6.23
C MET A 44 9.96 -8.72 6.04
N THR A 45 9.12 -9.49 5.37
CA THR A 45 7.71 -9.13 5.12
C THR A 45 6.93 -8.99 6.42
N LYS A 46 7.11 -9.93 7.37
CA LYS A 46 6.52 -9.91 8.71
C LYS A 46 6.95 -8.69 9.52
N LEU A 47 8.24 -8.39 9.55
CA LEU A 47 8.78 -7.24 10.30
C LEU A 47 8.29 -5.89 9.72
N TYR A 48 8.24 -5.73 8.40
CA TYR A 48 7.65 -4.53 7.79
C TYR A 48 6.15 -4.39 8.04
N ALA A 49 5.42 -5.50 8.16
CA ALA A 49 4.02 -5.47 8.56
C ALA A 49 3.85 -4.98 10.01
N TRP A 50 4.71 -5.42 10.92
CA TRP A 50 4.77 -4.89 12.28
C TRP A 50 5.14 -3.42 12.34
N ILE A 51 6.16 -2.98 11.59
CA ILE A 51 6.54 -1.55 11.49
C ILE A 51 5.34 -0.71 11.04
N ALA A 52 4.59 -1.16 10.03
CA ALA A 52 3.42 -0.45 9.53
C ALA A 52 2.29 -0.34 10.58
N LEU A 53 2.08 -1.37 11.39
CA LEU A 53 1.11 -1.36 12.49
C LEU A 53 1.57 -0.45 13.64
N LEU A 54 2.83 -0.58 14.05
CA LEU A 54 3.46 0.22 15.10
C LEU A 54 3.48 1.71 14.76
N LEU A 55 3.68 2.06 13.49
CA LEU A 55 3.63 3.45 13.03
C LEU A 55 2.28 4.10 13.34
N VAL A 56 1.16 3.38 13.13
CA VAL A 56 -0.17 3.91 13.48
C VAL A 56 -0.34 4.07 14.98
N ILE A 57 0.13 3.10 15.77
CA ILE A 57 0.09 3.15 17.23
C ILE A 57 0.90 4.33 17.75
N LEU A 58 2.14 4.50 17.27
CA LEU A 58 3.08 5.51 17.75
C LEU A 58 2.75 6.93 17.30
N THR A 59 2.09 7.08 16.16
CA THR A 59 1.58 8.39 15.71
C THR A 59 0.23 8.74 16.30
N TYR A 60 -0.51 7.76 16.81
CA TYR A 60 -1.83 7.86 17.49
C TYR A 60 -2.77 8.94 16.92
N GLY A 61 -2.77 9.13 15.58
CA GLY A 61 -3.61 10.12 14.91
C GLY A 61 -3.14 11.57 15.09
N MET A 62 -1.98 11.80 15.71
CA MET A 62 -1.45 13.13 16.01
C MET A 62 -1.20 13.97 14.74
N GLU A 63 -0.84 13.34 13.63
CA GLU A 63 -0.66 14.06 12.35
C GLU A 63 -1.96 14.76 11.91
N THR A 64 -3.09 14.07 11.98
CA THR A 64 -4.41 14.66 11.63
C THR A 64 -4.81 15.74 12.63
N SER A 65 -4.57 15.50 13.91
CA SER A 65 -4.80 16.48 14.97
C SER A 65 -3.95 17.72 14.76
N PHE A 66 -2.66 17.54 14.47
CA PHE A 66 -1.75 18.64 14.15
C PHE A 66 -2.27 19.55 13.03
N PHE A 67 -2.69 18.97 11.89
CA PHE A 67 -3.26 19.77 10.80
C PHE A 67 -4.51 20.54 11.20
N ARG A 68 -5.41 19.89 11.96
CA ARG A 68 -6.65 20.52 12.40
C ARG A 68 -6.38 21.70 13.33
N PHE A 69 -5.57 21.50 14.37
CA PHE A 69 -5.32 22.52 15.39
C PHE A 69 -4.40 23.62 14.87
N ALA A 70 -3.39 23.30 14.06
CA ALA A 70 -2.51 24.30 13.47
C ALA A 70 -3.23 25.27 12.51
N ASN A 71 -4.25 24.77 11.76
CA ASN A 71 -5.06 25.63 10.89
C ASN A 71 -6.07 26.52 11.64
N LYS A 72 -6.39 26.19 12.90
CA LYS A 72 -7.33 26.96 13.73
C LYS A 72 -6.64 27.91 14.71
N SER A 73 -5.38 27.63 15.04
CA SER A 73 -4.64 28.36 16.08
C SER A 73 -4.02 29.65 15.53
N GLU A 74 -4.03 30.69 16.33
CA GLU A 74 -3.24 31.90 16.10
C GLU A 74 -1.73 31.65 16.26
N HIS A 75 -1.35 30.55 16.97
CA HIS A 75 0.02 30.18 17.23
C HIS A 75 0.33 28.75 16.68
N PRO A 76 0.37 28.55 15.35
CA PRO A 76 0.59 27.23 14.75
C PRO A 76 1.92 26.59 15.15
N GLN A 77 2.90 27.41 15.55
CA GLN A 77 4.23 26.96 15.98
C GLN A 77 4.18 26.26 17.34
N THR A 78 3.33 26.71 18.27
CA THR A 78 3.09 26.03 19.55
C THR A 78 2.41 24.68 19.33
N VAL A 79 1.46 24.60 18.37
CA VAL A 79 0.82 23.33 18.00
C VAL A 79 1.86 22.35 17.43
N TYR A 80 2.76 22.84 16.56
CA TYR A 80 3.84 22.05 16.00
C TYR A 80 4.79 21.55 17.07
N SER A 81 5.28 22.43 17.94
CA SER A 81 6.17 22.09 19.06
C SER A 81 5.54 21.05 19.98
N THR A 82 4.28 21.25 20.40
CA THR A 82 3.55 20.33 21.28
C THR A 82 3.39 18.95 20.63
N SER A 83 3.02 18.89 19.35
CA SER A 83 2.91 17.64 18.60
C SER A 83 4.24 16.91 18.48
N LEU A 84 5.30 17.65 18.12
CA LEU A 84 6.63 17.10 17.94
C LEU A 84 7.18 16.48 19.24
N TRP A 85 7.11 17.22 20.36
CA TRP A 85 7.54 16.73 21.66
C TRP A 85 6.69 15.53 22.13
N SER A 86 5.37 15.57 21.92
CA SER A 86 4.49 14.46 22.30
C SER A 86 4.88 13.17 21.59
N VAL A 87 4.96 13.20 20.22
CA VAL A 87 5.35 12.02 19.45
C VAL A 87 6.80 11.63 19.69
N GLY A 88 7.71 12.62 19.89
CA GLY A 88 9.11 12.37 20.16
C GLY A 88 9.32 11.62 21.50
N ILE A 89 8.67 12.07 22.57
CA ILE A 89 8.77 11.43 23.88
C ILE A 89 8.13 10.03 23.84
N SER A 90 6.93 9.88 23.26
CA SER A 90 6.27 8.58 23.18
C SER A 90 7.08 7.57 22.34
N SER A 91 7.68 8.01 21.23
CA SER A 91 8.54 7.17 20.39
C SER A 91 9.84 6.79 21.10
N LEU A 92 10.43 7.73 21.87
CA LEU A 92 11.62 7.45 22.67
C LEU A 92 11.32 6.44 23.79
N VAL A 93 10.21 6.63 24.51
CA VAL A 93 9.78 5.69 25.57
C VAL A 93 9.53 4.31 24.97
N PHE A 94 8.84 4.23 23.84
CA PHE A 94 8.62 2.97 23.12
C PHE A 94 9.96 2.32 22.74
N MET A 95 10.90 3.08 22.19
CA MET A 95 12.22 2.58 21.80
C MET A 95 12.99 2.04 23.02
N VAL A 96 13.03 2.78 24.12
CA VAL A 96 13.75 2.35 25.35
C VAL A 96 13.10 1.09 25.92
N LEU A 97 11.78 1.08 26.10
CA LEU A 97 11.06 -0.10 26.63
C LEU A 97 11.19 -1.30 25.68
N GLY A 98 11.03 -1.08 24.37
CA GLY A 98 11.18 -2.14 23.38
C GLY A 98 12.58 -2.76 23.38
N LEU A 99 13.64 -1.96 23.54
CA LEU A 99 15.01 -2.46 23.62
C LEU A 99 15.29 -3.16 24.96
N LEU A 100 14.68 -2.73 26.06
CA LEU A 100 14.80 -3.42 27.37
C LEU A 100 14.17 -4.82 27.33
N PHE A 101 13.03 -4.97 26.65
CA PHE A 101 12.31 -6.24 26.54
C PHE A 101 12.53 -6.94 25.17
N VAL A 102 13.61 -6.61 24.48
CA VAL A 102 13.85 -7.14 23.12
C VAL A 102 13.91 -8.67 23.08
N GLY A 103 14.44 -9.32 24.12
CA GLY A 103 14.50 -10.78 24.21
C GLY A 103 13.10 -11.42 24.24
N ASP A 104 12.21 -10.89 25.07
CA ASP A 104 10.83 -11.39 25.19
C ASP A 104 10.04 -11.14 23.89
N ILE A 105 10.21 -9.95 23.29
CA ILE A 105 9.59 -9.62 22.00
C ILE A 105 10.09 -10.54 20.89
N THR A 106 11.40 -10.85 20.88
CA THR A 106 12.00 -11.78 19.91
C THR A 106 11.37 -13.16 20.00
N ALA A 107 11.25 -13.70 21.21
CA ALA A 107 10.62 -14.99 21.46
C ALA A 107 9.12 -14.99 21.08
N TYR A 108 8.39 -13.92 21.47
CA TYR A 108 6.96 -13.78 21.14
C TYR A 108 6.70 -13.75 19.63
N LEU A 109 7.57 -13.11 18.85
CA LEU A 109 7.47 -13.03 17.41
C LEU A 109 7.93 -14.30 16.67
N GLY A 110 8.39 -15.33 17.42
CA GLY A 110 8.86 -16.60 16.85
C GLY A 110 10.24 -16.52 16.21
N PHE A 111 11.07 -15.53 16.59
CA PHE A 111 12.46 -15.42 16.14
C PHE A 111 13.41 -16.11 17.11
N GLN A 112 14.57 -16.54 16.60
CA GLN A 112 15.63 -17.11 17.43
C GLN A 112 16.30 -16.01 18.27
N ALA A 113 16.84 -16.39 19.42
CA ALA A 113 17.49 -15.44 20.35
C ALA A 113 18.66 -14.65 19.71
N ASN A 114 19.39 -15.25 18.77
CA ASN A 114 20.46 -14.58 18.01
C ASN A 114 19.93 -13.54 17.01
N GLN A 115 18.63 -13.52 16.71
CA GLN A 115 17.98 -12.58 15.80
C GLN A 115 17.43 -11.33 16.55
N SER A 116 17.68 -11.16 17.84
CA SER A 116 17.25 -9.99 18.63
C SER A 116 17.71 -8.64 18.05
N ILE A 117 18.82 -8.63 17.32
CA ILE A 117 19.30 -7.45 16.60
C ILE A 117 18.29 -6.99 15.52
N LEU A 118 17.63 -7.91 14.82
CA LEU A 118 16.59 -7.56 13.83
C LEU A 118 15.39 -6.89 14.49
N ILE A 119 15.00 -7.40 15.66
CA ILE A 119 13.89 -6.84 16.43
C ILE A 119 14.28 -5.46 16.99
N SER A 120 15.53 -5.30 17.44
CA SER A 120 16.06 -3.99 17.85
C SER A 120 16.00 -2.97 16.70
N MET A 121 16.43 -3.36 15.49
CA MET A 121 16.35 -2.51 14.31
C MET A 121 14.89 -2.17 13.95
N MET A 122 13.95 -3.13 14.02
CA MET A 122 12.53 -2.89 13.81
C MET A 122 11.97 -1.85 14.79
N ILE A 123 12.31 -1.95 16.09
CA ILE A 123 11.89 -1.01 17.13
C ILE A 123 12.43 0.39 16.83
N ILE A 124 13.72 0.51 16.49
CA ILE A 124 14.37 1.78 16.16
C ILE A 124 13.73 2.41 14.92
N ILE A 125 13.54 1.63 13.85
CA ILE A 125 12.89 2.11 12.62
C ILE A 125 11.49 2.63 12.92
N SER A 126 10.68 1.86 13.68
CA SER A 126 9.32 2.25 14.03
C SER A 126 9.26 3.56 14.80
N ALA A 127 10.16 3.75 15.77
CA ALA A 127 10.25 4.97 16.57
C ALA A 127 10.67 6.18 15.70
N MET A 128 11.65 5.99 14.81
CA MET A 128 12.14 7.06 13.93
C MET A 128 11.08 7.44 12.87
N ASP A 129 10.41 6.47 12.27
CA ASP A 129 9.33 6.71 11.29
C ASP A 129 8.18 7.50 11.93
N ALA A 130 7.78 7.14 13.15
CA ALA A 130 6.74 7.85 13.89
C ALA A 130 7.17 9.29 14.21
N PHE A 131 8.39 9.50 14.68
CA PHE A 131 8.92 10.84 14.98
C PHE A 131 8.97 11.72 13.75
N THR A 132 9.46 11.21 12.61
CA THR A 132 9.59 11.97 11.37
C THR A 132 8.25 12.32 10.70
N ALA A 133 7.15 11.66 11.09
CA ALA A 133 5.82 11.96 10.55
C ALA A 133 5.39 13.43 10.81
N ILE A 134 5.71 13.98 11.99
CA ILE A 134 5.33 15.35 12.38
C ILE A 134 6.12 16.43 11.60
N PRO A 135 7.47 16.37 11.49
CA PRO A 135 8.23 17.30 10.65
C PRO A 135 7.83 17.24 9.15
N LEU A 136 7.56 16.05 8.63
CA LEU A 136 7.05 15.90 7.27
C LEU A 136 5.63 16.49 7.11
N GLY A 137 4.78 16.35 8.13
CA GLY A 137 3.49 17.02 8.21
C GLY A 137 3.64 18.55 8.24
N TYR A 138 4.62 19.07 8.98
CA TYR A 138 4.90 20.49 9.04
C TYR A 138 5.31 21.08 7.68
N LEU A 139 6.14 20.38 6.91
CA LEU A 139 6.48 20.78 5.53
C LEU A 139 5.25 20.92 4.64
N ARG A 140 4.24 20.02 4.81
CA ARG A 140 2.97 20.11 4.09
C ARG A 140 2.12 21.30 4.57
N LEU A 141 2.05 21.52 5.88
CA LEU A 141 1.34 22.68 6.44
C LEU A 141 1.93 24.00 5.93
N LYS A 142 3.26 24.11 5.86
CA LYS A 142 3.97 25.29 5.36
C LYS A 142 3.99 25.40 3.83
N GLN A 143 3.31 24.48 3.12
CA GLN A 143 3.28 24.46 1.65
C GLN A 143 4.68 24.47 1.02
N ARG A 144 5.60 23.67 1.56
CA ARG A 144 6.97 23.48 1.03
C ARG A 144 7.10 22.14 0.26
N PRO A 145 6.41 21.97 -0.89
CA PRO A 145 6.31 20.66 -1.57
C PRO A 145 7.67 20.16 -2.08
N TRP A 146 8.53 21.05 -2.58
CA TRP A 146 9.85 20.67 -3.07
C TRP A 146 10.77 20.16 -1.97
N ARG A 147 10.73 20.79 -0.79
CA ARG A 147 11.50 20.35 0.38
C ARG A 147 11.02 18.98 0.87
N PHE A 148 9.70 18.79 0.96
CA PHE A 148 9.09 17.51 1.27
C PHE A 148 9.53 16.41 0.27
N MET A 149 9.46 16.73 -1.04
CA MET A 149 9.89 15.82 -2.09
C MET A 149 11.38 15.47 -1.96
N MET A 150 12.25 16.45 -1.75
CA MET A 150 13.69 16.23 -1.58
C MET A 150 13.98 15.28 -0.42
N VAL A 151 13.41 15.51 0.76
CA VAL A 151 13.63 14.65 1.94
C VAL A 151 13.13 13.23 1.68
N ARG A 152 11.93 13.07 1.11
CA ARG A 152 11.36 11.74 0.79
C ARG A 152 12.14 11.01 -0.29
N MET A 153 12.53 11.69 -1.34
CA MET A 153 13.31 11.09 -2.44
C MET A 153 14.74 10.74 -2.00
N SER A 154 15.38 11.60 -1.18
CA SER A 154 16.70 11.30 -0.62
C SER A 154 16.68 10.02 0.21
N PHE A 155 15.67 9.83 1.07
CA PHE A 155 15.52 8.57 1.83
C PHE A 155 15.51 7.35 0.91
N VAL A 156 14.68 7.38 -0.13
CA VAL A 156 14.54 6.25 -1.05
C VAL A 156 15.80 6.04 -1.90
N LEU A 157 16.38 7.11 -2.43
CA LEU A 157 17.58 7.02 -3.26
C LEU A 157 18.79 6.52 -2.44
N ILE A 158 18.93 6.96 -1.19
CA ILE A 158 19.96 6.48 -0.28
C ILE A 158 19.74 4.99 0.03
N THR A 159 18.50 4.57 0.30
CA THR A 159 18.17 3.16 0.50
C THR A 159 18.56 2.31 -0.71
N ILE A 160 18.23 2.77 -1.93
CA ILE A 160 18.61 2.06 -3.17
C ILE A 160 20.13 2.02 -3.34
N ALA A 161 20.80 3.16 -3.18
CA ALA A 161 22.24 3.26 -3.34
C ALA A 161 23.01 2.35 -2.36
N LEU A 162 22.61 2.37 -1.08
CA LEU A 162 23.18 1.50 -0.05
C LEU A 162 22.87 0.03 -0.31
N THR A 163 21.64 -0.30 -0.74
CA THR A 163 21.26 -1.68 -1.09
C THR A 163 22.14 -2.20 -2.25
N LEU A 164 22.24 -1.44 -3.33
CA LEU A 164 23.09 -1.84 -4.46
C LEU A 164 24.57 -1.88 -4.07
N GLY A 165 25.04 -0.92 -3.29
CA GLY A 165 26.40 -0.87 -2.77
C GLY A 165 26.74 -2.10 -1.93
N ILE A 166 25.90 -2.45 -0.94
CA ILE A 166 26.16 -3.58 -0.02
C ILE A 166 26.01 -4.93 -0.75
N PHE A 167 24.96 -5.12 -1.56
CA PHE A 167 24.70 -6.43 -2.16
C PHE A 167 25.48 -6.73 -3.46
N TYR A 168 26.00 -5.72 -4.14
CA TYR A 168 26.77 -5.90 -5.38
C TYR A 168 28.16 -5.25 -5.32
N GLY A 169 28.27 -4.02 -4.77
CA GLY A 169 29.54 -3.31 -4.70
C GLY A 169 30.50 -3.94 -3.71
N VAL A 170 30.06 -4.19 -2.46
CA VAL A 170 30.91 -4.77 -1.42
C VAL A 170 31.44 -6.15 -1.77
N PRO A 171 30.65 -7.12 -2.29
CA PRO A 171 31.19 -8.42 -2.73
C PRO A 171 32.21 -8.32 -3.86
N TYR A 172 32.07 -7.33 -4.74
CA TYR A 172 33.07 -7.07 -5.78
C TYR A 172 34.36 -6.54 -5.18
N LEU A 173 34.30 -5.57 -4.27
CA LEU A 173 35.46 -4.98 -3.60
C LEU A 173 36.14 -5.94 -2.61
N GLN A 174 35.39 -6.88 -2.01
CA GLN A 174 35.90 -7.90 -1.09
C GLN A 174 36.98 -8.77 -1.75
N LYS A 175 36.90 -8.97 -3.08
CA LYS A 175 37.89 -9.73 -3.84
C LYS A 175 39.27 -9.06 -3.87
N SER A 176 39.30 -7.73 -3.74
CA SER A 176 40.52 -6.93 -3.89
C SER A 176 40.97 -6.26 -2.57
N PHE A 177 40.09 -6.08 -1.62
CA PHE A 177 40.36 -5.33 -0.38
C PHE A 177 39.87 -6.07 0.85
N SER A 178 40.76 -6.41 1.76
CA SER A 178 40.46 -7.07 3.05
C SER A 178 39.56 -6.25 3.96
N LEU A 179 39.46 -4.93 3.76
CA LEU A 179 38.56 -4.04 4.50
C LEU A 179 37.10 -4.47 4.43
N PHE A 180 36.69 -5.18 3.38
CA PHE A 180 35.32 -5.66 3.17
C PHE A 180 35.11 -7.12 3.61
N SER A 181 36.04 -7.74 4.33
CA SER A 181 35.94 -9.12 4.82
C SER A 181 34.78 -9.37 5.78
N TRP A 182 34.20 -8.33 6.36
CA TRP A 182 33.01 -8.39 7.21
C TRP A 182 31.72 -8.79 6.47
N TYR A 183 31.67 -8.66 5.14
CA TYR A 183 30.47 -9.00 4.39
C TYR A 183 30.29 -10.51 4.31
N ASN A 184 29.09 -10.96 4.72
CA ASN A 184 28.67 -12.34 4.58
C ASN A 184 27.23 -12.38 4.04
N GLN A 185 27.02 -13.13 2.96
CA GLN A 185 25.70 -13.28 2.33
C GLN A 185 24.65 -13.85 3.31
N ARG A 186 25.05 -14.63 4.31
CA ARG A 186 24.14 -15.17 5.32
C ARG A 186 23.53 -14.09 6.24
N ASP A 187 24.11 -12.92 6.27
CA ASP A 187 23.65 -11.79 7.10
C ASP A 187 22.78 -10.79 6.26
N ALA A 188 22.32 -11.23 5.10
CA ALA A 188 21.61 -10.38 4.15
C ALA A 188 20.40 -9.66 4.77
N LEU A 189 19.62 -10.33 5.60
CA LEU A 189 18.46 -9.75 6.28
C LEU A 189 18.87 -8.62 7.24
N TYR A 190 20.00 -8.77 7.96
CA TYR A 190 20.52 -7.72 8.85
C TYR A 190 20.96 -6.49 8.05
N TYR A 191 21.55 -6.68 6.87
CA TYR A 191 21.91 -5.56 6.00
C TYR A 191 20.68 -4.79 5.51
N VAL A 192 19.58 -5.47 5.15
CA VAL A 192 18.33 -4.80 4.75
C VAL A 192 17.83 -3.85 5.85
N PHE A 193 17.74 -4.33 7.09
CA PHE A 193 17.28 -3.50 8.22
C PHE A 193 18.31 -2.46 8.63
N GLY A 194 19.61 -2.78 8.60
CA GLY A 194 20.69 -1.83 8.86
C GLY A 194 20.70 -0.66 7.87
N ILE A 195 20.51 -0.93 6.58
CA ILE A 195 20.36 0.11 5.54
C ILE A 195 19.17 1.00 5.86
N ASN A 196 18.05 0.41 6.30
CA ASN A 196 16.84 1.17 6.62
C ASN A 196 17.05 2.08 7.85
N VAL A 197 17.73 1.59 8.90
CA VAL A 197 18.13 2.41 10.05
C VAL A 197 19.02 3.58 9.60
N LEU A 198 20.04 3.32 8.78
CA LEU A 198 20.93 4.36 8.25
C LEU A 198 20.17 5.41 7.42
N ALA A 199 19.29 4.96 6.56
CA ALA A 199 18.45 5.86 5.73
C ALA A 199 17.54 6.74 6.61
N ASN A 200 16.96 6.19 7.67
CA ASN A 200 16.19 6.94 8.67
C ASN A 200 17.03 7.96 9.43
N ILE A 201 18.25 7.62 9.83
CA ILE A 201 19.20 8.57 10.48
C ILE A 201 19.48 9.73 9.53
N ILE A 202 19.79 9.45 8.26
CA ILE A 202 20.06 10.49 7.27
C ILE A 202 18.80 11.35 7.02
N GLN A 203 17.62 10.74 6.94
CA GLN A 203 16.36 11.48 6.83
C GLN A 203 16.16 12.42 8.03
N LEU A 204 16.45 11.97 9.24
CA LEU A 204 16.36 12.79 10.45
C LEU A 204 17.35 13.97 10.42
N ILE A 205 18.58 13.73 9.97
CA ILE A 205 19.58 14.80 9.75
C ILE A 205 19.09 15.82 8.73
N LEU A 206 18.49 15.36 7.63
CA LEU A 206 17.91 16.26 6.63
C LEU A 206 16.74 17.09 7.16
N LEU A 207 16.03 16.62 8.18
CA LEU A 207 14.91 17.32 8.83
C LEU A 207 15.34 18.23 10.00
N THR A 208 16.65 18.34 10.31
CA THR A 208 17.13 19.23 11.40
C THR A 208 16.70 20.69 11.25
N PRO A 209 16.61 21.32 10.05
CA PRO A 209 16.09 22.68 9.94
C PRO A 209 14.64 22.80 10.42
N GLU A 210 13.79 21.83 10.05
CA GLU A 210 12.39 21.79 10.45
C GLU A 210 12.24 21.54 11.96
N LEU A 211 13.12 20.73 12.56
CA LEU A 211 13.18 20.54 14.01
C LEU A 211 13.54 21.84 14.72
N GLY A 212 14.47 22.65 14.18
CA GLY A 212 14.83 23.97 14.70
C GLY A 212 13.69 24.99 14.65
N GLU A 213 12.78 24.86 13.69
CA GLU A 213 11.59 25.73 13.59
C GLU A 213 10.50 25.41 14.64
N SER A 214 10.59 24.31 15.40
CA SER A 214 9.55 23.87 16.34
C SER A 214 9.35 24.83 17.53
N GLY A 215 10.38 25.60 17.91
CA GLY A 215 10.34 26.37 19.15
C GLY A 215 10.45 25.47 20.40
N ARG A 216 10.41 26.09 21.58
CA ARG A 216 10.55 25.36 22.87
C ARG A 216 9.26 25.34 23.70
N LYS A 217 8.17 25.90 23.19
CA LYS A 217 6.92 25.98 23.95
C LYS A 217 6.17 24.66 23.83
N PHE A 218 5.91 24.04 24.96
CA PHE A 218 5.04 22.87 25.09
C PHE A 218 3.78 23.29 25.85
N ASP A 219 2.62 22.99 25.32
CA ASP A 219 1.32 23.36 25.90
C ASP A 219 0.55 22.08 26.25
N PHE A 220 0.50 21.77 27.55
CA PHE A 220 -0.16 20.55 28.04
C PHE A 220 -1.71 20.60 27.90
N PRO A 221 -2.42 21.70 28.20
CA PRO A 221 -3.83 21.84 27.88
C PRO A 221 -4.14 21.56 26.42
N LEU A 222 -3.40 22.17 25.51
CA LEU A 222 -3.51 21.94 24.07
C LEU A 222 -3.27 20.47 23.71
N LEU A 223 -2.25 19.82 24.27
CA LEU A 223 -2.00 18.40 24.04
C LEU A 223 -3.19 17.56 24.44
N LYS A 224 -3.81 17.81 25.59
CA LYS A 224 -5.00 17.08 26.06
C LYS A 224 -6.17 17.18 25.07
N GLU A 225 -6.43 18.36 24.53
CA GLU A 225 -7.46 18.56 23.51
C GLU A 225 -7.11 17.82 22.21
N MET A 226 -5.85 17.86 21.79
CA MET A 226 -5.36 17.15 20.60
C MET A 226 -5.47 15.64 20.75
N LEU A 227 -5.12 15.09 21.92
CA LEU A 227 -5.25 13.66 22.22
C LEU A 227 -6.73 13.22 22.27
N HIS A 228 -7.59 14.03 22.85
CA HIS A 228 -9.03 13.75 22.84
C HIS A 228 -9.60 13.67 21.43
N TYR A 229 -9.14 14.53 20.55
CA TYR A 229 -9.50 14.49 19.13
C TYR A 229 -8.85 13.31 18.37
N SER A 230 -7.60 12.95 18.70
CA SER A 230 -6.85 11.90 18.03
C SER A 230 -7.32 10.49 18.36
N TRP A 231 -7.86 10.27 19.57
CA TRP A 231 -8.23 8.94 20.06
C TRP A 231 -9.16 8.15 19.11
N PRO A 232 -10.28 8.71 18.60
CA PRO A 232 -11.12 8.00 17.63
C PRO A 232 -10.40 7.73 16.31
N ILE A 233 -9.50 8.64 15.89
CA ILE A 233 -8.70 8.50 14.66
C ILE A 233 -7.70 7.36 14.81
N LEU A 234 -7.07 7.22 15.99
CA LEU A 234 -6.19 6.09 16.30
C LEU A 234 -6.94 4.76 16.15
N LEU A 235 -8.12 4.63 16.74
CA LEU A 235 -8.88 3.38 16.67
C LEU A 235 -9.24 3.01 15.23
N LEU A 236 -9.72 3.97 14.45
CA LEU A 236 -10.03 3.74 13.03
C LEU A 236 -8.78 3.40 12.22
N GLY A 237 -7.68 4.11 12.49
CA GLY A 237 -6.39 3.85 11.84
C GLY A 237 -5.83 2.47 12.18
N LEU A 238 -5.96 2.05 13.44
CA LEU A 238 -5.50 0.74 13.91
C LEU A 238 -6.27 -0.41 13.25
N VAL A 239 -7.61 -0.31 13.20
CA VAL A 239 -8.44 -1.30 12.50
C VAL A 239 -8.04 -1.38 11.02
N GLY A 240 -7.86 -0.23 10.36
CA GLY A 240 -7.45 -0.18 8.96
C GLY A 240 -6.05 -0.74 8.72
N ALA A 241 -5.09 -0.42 9.57
CA ALA A 241 -3.71 -0.93 9.47
C ALA A 241 -3.66 -2.44 9.74
N PHE A 242 -4.35 -2.92 10.77
CA PHE A 242 -4.44 -4.34 11.08
C PHE A 242 -5.11 -5.10 9.92
N SER A 243 -6.20 -4.60 9.38
CA SER A 243 -6.89 -5.19 8.22
C SER A 243 -5.96 -5.41 7.02
N ASN A 244 -5.02 -4.49 6.80
CA ASN A 244 -4.07 -4.56 5.68
C ASN A 244 -2.82 -5.41 5.95
N GLN A 245 -2.53 -5.74 7.21
CA GLN A 245 -1.30 -6.45 7.60
C GLN A 245 -1.57 -7.77 8.31
N ALA A 246 -2.83 -8.09 8.65
CA ALA A 246 -3.20 -9.27 9.42
C ALA A 246 -2.71 -10.58 8.76
N ASP A 247 -2.79 -10.65 7.43
CA ASP A 247 -2.28 -11.77 6.63
C ASP A 247 -0.78 -11.99 6.78
N LYS A 248 0.00 -10.92 6.98
CA LYS A 248 1.46 -10.98 7.11
C LYS A 248 1.93 -11.14 8.56
N ILE A 249 1.10 -10.72 9.51
CA ILE A 249 1.40 -10.80 10.94
C ILE A 249 0.96 -12.14 11.51
N LEU A 250 -0.30 -12.54 11.27
CA LEU A 250 -0.90 -13.72 11.90
C LEU A 250 -0.57 -15.02 11.16
N PHE A 251 -0.56 -14.99 9.83
CA PHE A 251 -0.38 -16.19 9.02
C PHE A 251 0.87 -17.02 9.39
N PRO A 252 2.09 -16.43 9.48
CA PRO A 252 3.26 -17.23 9.81
C PRO A 252 3.25 -17.78 11.24
N MET A 253 2.44 -17.21 12.14
CA MET A 253 2.33 -17.64 13.53
C MET A 253 1.39 -18.85 13.71
N LEU A 254 0.67 -19.25 12.68
CA LEU A 254 -0.26 -20.38 12.71
C LEU A 254 0.44 -21.72 12.42
N PHE A 255 1.68 -21.69 11.95
CA PHE A 255 2.45 -22.90 11.67
C PHE A 255 3.19 -23.38 12.90
N SER A 256 3.21 -24.69 13.11
CA SER A 256 3.95 -25.33 14.21
C SER A 256 5.46 -25.14 14.07
N ASP A 257 5.98 -25.12 12.83
CA ASP A 257 7.37 -24.72 12.52
C ASP A 257 7.43 -23.27 12.07
N PRO A 258 8.06 -22.37 12.84
CA PRO A 258 8.23 -20.98 12.47
C PRO A 258 8.97 -20.76 11.14
N VAL A 259 9.90 -21.65 10.77
CA VAL A 259 10.66 -21.56 9.52
C VAL A 259 9.76 -21.84 8.33
N GLU A 260 8.85 -22.81 8.45
CA GLU A 260 7.86 -23.10 7.42
C GLU A 260 6.89 -21.92 7.27
N GLY A 261 6.36 -21.38 8.37
CA GLY A 261 5.48 -20.21 8.34
C GLY A 261 6.13 -19.00 7.67
N ASP A 262 7.39 -18.72 7.98
CA ASP A 262 8.16 -17.66 7.35
C ASP A 262 8.43 -17.96 5.86
N THR A 263 8.68 -19.23 5.49
CA THR A 263 8.87 -19.66 4.09
C THR A 263 7.59 -19.46 3.28
N GLN A 264 6.45 -19.92 3.79
CA GLN A 264 5.15 -19.73 3.17
C GLN A 264 4.81 -18.23 2.99
N LEU A 265 5.09 -17.43 4.02
CA LEU A 265 4.93 -15.98 3.94
C LEU A 265 5.89 -15.34 2.92
N GLY A 266 7.10 -15.86 2.80
CA GLY A 266 8.09 -15.41 1.82
C GLY A 266 7.59 -15.59 0.38
N ILE A 267 7.07 -16.77 0.06
CA ILE A 267 6.46 -17.09 -1.24
C ILE A 267 5.28 -16.14 -1.53
N TYR A 268 4.36 -16.01 -0.58
CA TYR A 268 3.22 -15.09 -0.70
C TYR A 268 3.65 -13.64 -0.88
N GLY A 269 4.57 -13.16 -0.04
CA GLY A 269 5.05 -11.79 -0.03
C GLY A 269 5.74 -11.38 -1.35
N ALA A 270 6.55 -12.28 -1.93
CA ALA A 270 7.20 -12.03 -3.22
C ALA A 270 6.16 -11.95 -4.36
N CYS A 271 5.22 -12.89 -4.41
CA CYS A 271 4.17 -12.91 -5.43
C CYS A 271 3.17 -11.74 -5.26
N TYR A 272 2.87 -11.33 -4.02
CA TYR A 272 2.09 -10.12 -3.73
C TYR A 272 2.73 -8.87 -4.36
N LYS A 273 4.06 -8.79 -4.45
CA LYS A 273 4.75 -7.67 -5.11
C LYS A 273 4.45 -7.57 -6.61
N LEU A 274 4.15 -8.68 -7.29
CA LEU A 274 3.72 -8.65 -8.69
C LEU A 274 2.31 -8.05 -8.83
N ALA A 275 1.44 -8.29 -7.85
CA ALA A 275 0.09 -7.73 -7.81
C ALA A 275 0.04 -6.25 -7.34
N VAL A 276 1.13 -5.69 -6.84
CA VAL A 276 1.19 -4.29 -6.31
C VAL A 276 0.78 -3.25 -7.34
N ILE A 277 0.95 -3.52 -8.64
CA ILE A 277 0.50 -2.61 -9.72
C ILE A 277 -1.00 -2.27 -9.55
N MET A 278 -1.83 -3.26 -9.19
CA MET A 278 -3.26 -3.04 -8.92
C MET A 278 -3.48 -2.14 -7.69
N VAL A 279 -2.69 -2.36 -6.64
CA VAL A 279 -2.74 -1.53 -5.41
C VAL A 279 -2.38 -0.08 -5.71
N LEU A 280 -1.30 0.14 -6.47
CA LEU A 280 -0.86 1.49 -6.86
C LEU A 280 -1.91 2.21 -7.71
N PHE A 281 -2.53 1.50 -8.67
CA PHE A 281 -3.61 2.07 -9.47
C PHE A 281 -4.83 2.42 -8.60
N THR A 282 -5.27 1.53 -7.73
CA THR A 282 -6.39 1.79 -6.82
C THR A 282 -6.14 3.00 -5.95
N GLN A 283 -4.91 3.18 -5.44
CA GLN A 283 -4.53 4.36 -4.66
C GLN A 283 -4.53 5.63 -5.50
N ALA A 284 -3.98 5.59 -6.72
CA ALA A 284 -4.00 6.72 -7.64
C ALA A 284 -5.43 7.16 -7.97
N PHE A 285 -6.30 6.18 -8.25
CA PHE A 285 -7.71 6.43 -8.48
C PHE A 285 -8.38 7.11 -7.28
N ARG A 286 -8.13 6.63 -6.05
CA ARG A 286 -8.68 7.22 -4.82
C ARG A 286 -8.31 8.69 -4.68
N TYR A 287 -7.05 9.07 -4.93
CA TYR A 287 -6.62 10.48 -4.86
C TYR A 287 -7.35 11.38 -5.85
N ALA A 288 -7.70 10.87 -7.02
CA ALA A 288 -8.45 11.63 -8.03
C ALA A 288 -9.96 11.61 -7.75
N TYR A 289 -10.48 10.51 -7.19
CA TYR A 289 -11.89 10.27 -7.01
C TYR A 289 -12.52 11.09 -5.87
N ASP A 290 -11.85 11.20 -4.72
CA ASP A 290 -12.40 11.94 -3.58
C ASP A 290 -12.72 13.42 -3.91
N PRO A 291 -11.81 14.22 -4.51
CA PRO A 291 -12.15 15.58 -4.94
C PRO A 291 -13.26 15.65 -5.98
N PHE A 292 -13.27 14.70 -6.92
CA PHE A 292 -14.32 14.61 -7.94
C PHE A 292 -15.69 14.41 -7.32
N VAL A 293 -15.82 13.50 -6.35
CA VAL A 293 -17.06 13.22 -5.63
C VAL A 293 -17.61 14.47 -4.95
N PHE A 294 -16.77 15.13 -4.14
CA PHE A 294 -17.20 16.31 -3.40
C PHE A 294 -17.53 17.51 -4.31
N ALA A 295 -16.88 17.60 -5.48
CA ALA A 295 -17.26 18.59 -6.47
C ALA A 295 -18.65 18.32 -7.05
N LYS A 296 -18.98 17.03 -7.35
CA LYS A 296 -20.25 16.61 -7.91
C LYS A 296 -21.41 16.70 -6.90
N VAL A 297 -21.16 16.62 -5.61
CA VAL A 297 -22.20 16.84 -4.56
C VAL A 297 -22.89 18.19 -4.76
N LYS A 298 -22.14 19.24 -5.17
CA LYS A 298 -22.70 20.57 -5.41
C LYS A 298 -23.69 20.64 -6.57
N GLU A 299 -23.58 19.72 -7.55
CA GLU A 299 -24.52 19.64 -8.68
C GLU A 299 -25.85 18.95 -8.28
N GLY A 300 -25.82 18.11 -7.22
CA GLY A 300 -27.00 17.48 -6.61
C GLY A 300 -27.71 16.44 -7.44
N GLY A 301 -28.67 15.74 -6.82
CA GLY A 301 -29.66 14.89 -7.48
C GLY A 301 -29.11 13.75 -8.35
N ASP A 302 -29.83 13.48 -9.44
CA ASP A 302 -29.54 12.35 -10.33
C ASP A 302 -28.28 12.53 -11.17
N VAL A 303 -27.83 13.79 -11.41
CA VAL A 303 -26.60 14.08 -12.15
C VAL A 303 -25.39 13.56 -11.38
N ALA A 304 -25.31 13.84 -10.08
CA ALA A 304 -24.24 13.33 -9.22
C ALA A 304 -24.25 11.80 -9.15
N LYS A 305 -25.42 11.18 -8.97
CA LYS A 305 -25.54 9.71 -8.93
C LYS A 305 -25.11 9.06 -10.26
N SER A 306 -25.46 9.65 -11.39
CA SER A 306 -25.02 9.17 -12.71
C SER A 306 -23.49 9.24 -12.85
N ALA A 307 -22.87 10.34 -12.41
CA ALA A 307 -21.42 10.49 -12.44
C ALA A 307 -20.70 9.45 -11.54
N TYR A 308 -21.25 9.13 -10.37
CA TYR A 308 -20.72 8.08 -9.51
C TYR A 308 -20.84 6.69 -10.14
N ALA A 309 -21.97 6.38 -10.77
CA ALA A 309 -22.19 5.13 -11.49
C ALA A 309 -21.21 4.97 -12.69
N GLN A 310 -20.95 6.06 -13.42
CA GLN A 310 -19.96 6.08 -14.49
C GLN A 310 -18.54 5.88 -13.97
N SER A 311 -18.16 6.56 -12.88
CA SER A 311 -16.84 6.40 -12.28
C SER A 311 -16.58 4.97 -11.83
N MET A 312 -17.58 4.29 -11.25
CA MET A 312 -17.50 2.87 -10.91
C MET A 312 -17.25 2.01 -12.14
N ARG A 313 -18.00 2.26 -13.24
CA ARG A 313 -17.83 1.52 -14.50
C ARG A 313 -16.41 1.66 -15.05
N TYR A 314 -15.90 2.89 -15.13
CA TYR A 314 -14.54 3.11 -15.63
C TYR A 314 -13.47 2.52 -14.70
N TYR A 315 -13.66 2.62 -13.38
CA TYR A 315 -12.79 1.96 -12.44
C TYR A 315 -12.67 0.46 -12.72
N VAL A 316 -13.80 -0.23 -12.89
CA VAL A 316 -13.82 -1.67 -13.20
C VAL A 316 -13.16 -1.97 -14.55
N ILE A 317 -13.46 -1.20 -15.60
CA ILE A 317 -12.82 -1.38 -16.90
C ILE A 317 -11.29 -1.28 -16.80
N PHE A 318 -10.77 -0.23 -16.15
CA PHE A 318 -9.34 -0.04 -16.01
C PHE A 318 -8.67 -1.11 -15.14
N THR A 319 -9.31 -1.55 -14.05
CA THR A 319 -8.76 -2.60 -13.22
C THR A 319 -8.77 -3.97 -13.92
N LEU A 320 -9.80 -4.27 -14.72
CA LEU A 320 -9.83 -5.48 -15.54
C LEU A 320 -8.76 -5.43 -16.66
N PHE A 321 -8.54 -4.27 -17.27
CA PHE A 321 -7.44 -4.06 -18.21
C PHE A 321 -6.08 -4.30 -17.56
N ILE A 322 -5.85 -3.76 -16.36
CA ILE A 322 -4.61 -3.99 -15.59
C ILE A 322 -4.47 -5.47 -15.22
N PHE A 323 -5.56 -6.12 -14.82
CA PHE A 323 -5.56 -7.55 -14.52
C PHE A 323 -5.09 -8.37 -15.73
N LEU A 324 -5.74 -8.21 -16.88
CA LEU A 324 -5.32 -8.90 -18.11
C LEU A 324 -3.88 -8.53 -18.50
N GLY A 325 -3.51 -7.25 -18.43
CA GLY A 325 -2.17 -6.79 -18.77
C GLY A 325 -1.08 -7.46 -17.91
N VAL A 326 -1.30 -7.60 -16.60
CA VAL A 326 -0.38 -8.30 -15.70
C VAL A 326 -0.36 -9.80 -16.00
N MET A 327 -1.54 -10.43 -16.20
CA MET A 327 -1.62 -11.85 -16.50
C MET A 327 -0.94 -12.17 -17.84
N SER A 328 -1.25 -11.42 -18.89
CA SER A 328 -0.66 -11.58 -20.23
C SER A 328 0.86 -11.41 -20.27
N THR A 329 1.42 -10.69 -19.31
CA THR A 329 2.87 -10.45 -19.20
C THR A 329 3.51 -11.18 -18.01
N LEU A 330 2.76 -12.04 -17.33
CA LEU A 330 3.24 -12.71 -16.10
C LEU A 330 4.47 -13.57 -16.37
N ASP A 331 4.58 -14.19 -17.54
CA ASP A 331 5.76 -14.95 -17.96
C ASP A 331 7.06 -14.13 -18.05
N VAL A 332 6.94 -12.81 -18.22
CA VAL A 332 8.05 -11.88 -18.15
C VAL A 332 8.17 -11.29 -16.74
N LEU A 333 7.03 -10.89 -16.16
CA LEU A 333 7.00 -10.26 -14.85
C LEU A 333 7.46 -11.20 -13.73
N LYS A 334 7.32 -12.52 -13.88
CA LYS A 334 7.84 -13.48 -12.90
C LYS A 334 9.35 -13.35 -12.67
N TYR A 335 10.12 -12.92 -13.67
CA TYR A 335 11.56 -12.67 -13.53
C TYR A 335 11.90 -11.41 -12.73
N PHE A 336 10.90 -10.65 -12.31
CA PHE A 336 11.06 -9.58 -11.33
C PHE A 336 11.42 -10.15 -9.93
N ILE A 337 10.99 -11.36 -9.63
CA ILE A 337 11.35 -12.11 -8.43
C ILE A 337 12.27 -13.28 -8.80
N ASP A 338 12.95 -13.88 -7.82
CA ASP A 338 13.76 -15.07 -8.05
C ASP A 338 12.90 -16.30 -8.36
N GLY A 339 13.47 -17.26 -9.12
CA GLY A 339 12.79 -18.50 -9.50
C GLY A 339 12.32 -19.36 -8.32
N ALA A 340 12.98 -19.26 -7.18
CA ALA A 340 12.62 -19.99 -5.97
C ALA A 340 11.19 -19.64 -5.45
N TYR A 341 10.64 -18.49 -5.84
CA TYR A 341 9.29 -18.03 -5.44
C TYR A 341 8.19 -18.39 -6.45
N PHE A 342 8.50 -19.01 -7.57
CA PHE A 342 7.52 -19.28 -8.65
C PHE A 342 6.37 -20.19 -8.23
N ALA A 343 6.55 -20.98 -7.18
CA ALA A 343 5.47 -21.77 -6.59
C ALA A 343 4.27 -20.90 -6.15
N GLY A 344 4.51 -19.62 -5.84
CA GLY A 344 3.48 -18.68 -5.41
C GLY A 344 2.74 -17.94 -6.54
N LEU A 345 3.15 -18.11 -7.82
CA LEU A 345 2.52 -17.40 -8.94
C LEU A 345 0.99 -17.60 -9.03
N PRO A 346 0.41 -18.78 -8.69
CA PRO A 346 -1.04 -18.96 -8.65
C PRO A 346 -1.78 -18.03 -7.68
N ALA A 347 -1.10 -17.44 -6.70
CA ALA A 347 -1.70 -16.46 -5.78
C ALA A 347 -1.90 -15.08 -6.44
N VAL A 348 -1.11 -14.72 -7.48
CA VAL A 348 -1.13 -13.40 -8.10
C VAL A 348 -2.52 -13.01 -8.61
N PRO A 349 -3.22 -13.81 -9.43
CA PRO A 349 -4.56 -13.47 -9.91
C PRO A 349 -5.57 -13.28 -8.77
N LEU A 350 -5.50 -14.11 -7.72
CA LEU A 350 -6.40 -14.00 -6.57
C LEU A 350 -6.18 -12.69 -5.79
N VAL A 351 -4.92 -12.34 -5.52
CA VAL A 351 -4.58 -11.06 -4.88
C VAL A 351 -5.07 -9.89 -5.72
N MET A 352 -4.90 -9.93 -7.03
CA MET A 352 -5.38 -8.86 -7.93
C MET A 352 -6.92 -8.76 -7.92
N ILE A 353 -7.65 -9.87 -7.93
CA ILE A 353 -9.11 -9.90 -7.82
C ILE A 353 -9.54 -9.31 -6.45
N GLY A 354 -8.90 -9.71 -5.37
CA GLY A 354 -9.14 -9.14 -4.04
C GLY A 354 -8.95 -7.62 -4.01
N GLN A 355 -7.87 -7.11 -4.62
CA GLN A 355 -7.61 -5.67 -4.71
C GLN A 355 -8.60 -4.92 -5.61
N LEU A 356 -9.06 -5.53 -6.70
CA LEU A 356 -10.14 -5.00 -7.54
C LEU A 356 -11.43 -4.84 -6.71
N MET A 357 -11.83 -5.90 -5.98
CA MET A 357 -13.01 -5.88 -5.12
C MET A 357 -12.89 -4.81 -4.02
N PHE A 358 -11.71 -4.65 -3.42
CA PHE A 358 -11.43 -3.59 -2.46
C PHE A 358 -11.64 -2.20 -3.06
N GLY A 359 -11.17 -1.97 -4.27
CA GLY A 359 -11.37 -0.69 -4.94
C GLY A 359 -12.84 -0.44 -5.36
N VAL A 360 -13.58 -1.48 -5.72
CA VAL A 360 -15.04 -1.39 -5.91
C VAL A 360 -15.72 -1.04 -4.59
N TYR A 361 -15.36 -1.70 -3.48
CA TYR A 361 -15.83 -1.34 -2.14
C TYR A 361 -15.57 0.13 -1.82
N PHE A 362 -14.36 0.64 -2.16
CA PHE A 362 -14.03 2.04 -1.94
C PHE A 362 -14.95 2.99 -2.72
N ASN A 363 -15.28 2.69 -3.99
CA ASN A 363 -16.25 3.44 -4.77
C ASN A 363 -17.65 3.38 -4.13
N LEU A 364 -18.05 2.20 -3.67
CA LEU A 364 -19.32 2.02 -2.98
C LEU A 364 -19.38 2.78 -1.65
N SER A 365 -18.25 3.09 -1.01
CA SER A 365 -18.17 3.77 0.28
C SER A 365 -18.79 5.17 0.33
N LEU A 366 -19.15 5.72 -0.83
CA LEU A 366 -19.77 7.04 -0.96
C LEU A 366 -21.04 7.20 -0.15
N TRP A 367 -21.88 6.18 -0.09
CA TRP A 367 -23.19 6.29 0.57
C TRP A 367 -23.05 6.70 2.05
N TYR A 368 -22.13 6.10 2.80
CA TYR A 368 -21.97 6.45 4.20
C TYR A 368 -21.22 7.77 4.41
N LYS A 369 -20.37 8.18 3.46
CA LYS A 369 -19.70 9.49 3.49
C LYS A 369 -20.67 10.64 3.18
N LEU A 370 -21.62 10.42 2.25
CA LEU A 370 -22.59 11.45 1.82
C LEU A 370 -23.83 11.52 2.71
N THR A 371 -24.10 10.49 3.53
CA THR A 371 -25.24 10.46 4.45
C THR A 371 -24.83 10.63 5.91
N ASP A 372 -23.59 11.08 6.17
CA ASP A 372 -23.00 11.27 7.51
C ASP A 372 -23.02 10.02 8.40
N ARG A 373 -23.05 8.84 7.78
CA ARG A 373 -23.09 7.54 8.47
C ARG A 373 -21.71 6.88 8.48
N THR A 374 -20.67 7.65 8.76
CA THR A 374 -19.26 7.22 8.65
C THR A 374 -18.89 6.03 9.53
N LEU A 375 -19.65 5.77 10.60
CA LEU A 375 -19.47 4.57 11.45
C LEU A 375 -19.56 3.25 10.66
N TRP A 376 -20.39 3.21 9.59
CA TRP A 376 -20.46 2.02 8.73
C TRP A 376 -19.14 1.70 8.03
N GLY A 377 -18.31 2.71 7.75
CA GLY A 377 -16.97 2.48 7.22
C GLY A 377 -16.10 1.68 8.19
N ALA A 378 -16.16 2.00 9.48
CA ALA A 378 -15.45 1.26 10.53
C ALA A 378 -16.02 -0.17 10.70
N ILE A 379 -17.34 -0.31 10.77
CA ILE A 379 -18.02 -1.62 10.93
C ILE A 379 -17.64 -2.54 9.75
N LEU A 380 -17.75 -2.07 8.52
CA LEU A 380 -17.40 -2.87 7.33
C LEU A 380 -15.92 -3.25 7.32
N SER A 381 -15.03 -2.35 7.75
CA SER A 381 -13.59 -2.66 7.87
C SER A 381 -13.34 -3.75 8.93
N ILE A 382 -14.02 -3.68 10.07
CA ILE A 382 -13.93 -4.73 11.11
C ILE A 382 -14.45 -6.06 10.58
N VAL A 383 -15.63 -6.06 9.93
CA VAL A 383 -16.20 -7.28 9.33
C VAL A 383 -15.22 -7.89 8.32
N GLY A 384 -14.63 -7.08 7.43
CA GLY A 384 -13.63 -7.55 6.48
C GLY A 384 -12.41 -8.16 7.18
N SER A 385 -11.90 -7.51 8.22
CA SER A 385 -10.76 -8.02 9.01
C SER A 385 -11.09 -9.36 9.69
N VAL A 386 -12.24 -9.45 10.32
CA VAL A 386 -12.70 -10.70 11.00
C VAL A 386 -12.83 -11.82 9.98
N VAL A 387 -13.47 -11.58 8.83
CA VAL A 387 -13.59 -12.58 7.76
C VAL A 387 -12.22 -13.03 7.24
N ALA A 388 -11.30 -12.09 7.02
CA ALA A 388 -9.95 -12.43 6.57
C ALA A 388 -9.21 -13.28 7.60
N VAL A 389 -9.23 -12.88 8.87
CA VAL A 389 -8.56 -13.61 9.96
C VAL A 389 -9.15 -14.99 10.14
N LEU A 390 -10.49 -15.11 10.19
CA LEU A 390 -11.15 -16.41 10.31
C LEU A 390 -10.78 -17.35 9.14
N PHE A 391 -10.76 -16.83 7.91
CA PHE A 391 -10.42 -17.63 6.76
C PHE A 391 -8.96 -18.11 6.83
N ILE A 392 -8.02 -17.23 7.21
CA ILE A 392 -6.61 -17.59 7.38
C ILE A 392 -6.45 -18.64 8.47
N VAL A 393 -7.06 -18.42 9.66
CA VAL A 393 -6.96 -19.36 10.78
C VAL A 393 -7.50 -20.76 10.43
N LEU A 394 -8.59 -20.82 9.65
CA LEU A 394 -9.21 -22.10 9.28
C LEU A 394 -8.43 -22.87 8.21
N TYR A 395 -7.74 -22.16 7.29
CA TYR A 395 -7.18 -22.80 6.10
C TYR A 395 -5.66 -22.65 5.95
N ALA A 396 -4.94 -21.97 6.89
CA ALA A 396 -3.51 -21.71 6.76
C ALA A 396 -2.69 -23.02 6.70
N GLU A 397 -2.98 -23.98 7.57
CA GLU A 397 -2.23 -25.25 7.60
C GLU A 397 -2.50 -26.12 6.36
N GLU A 398 -3.72 -26.12 5.84
CA GLU A 398 -4.10 -26.96 4.71
C GLU A 398 -3.71 -26.36 3.35
N TRP A 399 -3.91 -25.03 3.17
CA TRP A 399 -3.73 -24.37 1.88
C TRP A 399 -2.45 -23.53 1.83
N GLY A 400 -1.68 -23.45 2.91
CA GLY A 400 -0.45 -22.67 2.97
C GLY A 400 -0.70 -21.21 2.57
N PHE A 401 0.22 -20.63 1.82
CA PHE A 401 0.14 -19.24 1.35
C PHE A 401 -1.12 -18.92 0.51
N MET A 402 -1.74 -19.92 -0.11
CA MET A 402 -2.99 -19.72 -0.86
C MET A 402 -4.14 -19.29 0.03
N ALA A 403 -4.14 -19.65 1.32
CA ALA A 403 -5.12 -19.17 2.28
C ALA A 403 -5.15 -17.63 2.38
N CYS A 404 -3.98 -16.98 2.37
CA CYS A 404 -3.88 -15.51 2.36
C CYS A 404 -4.47 -14.89 1.09
N ALA A 405 -4.20 -15.50 -0.07
CA ALA A 405 -4.72 -15.01 -1.35
C ALA A 405 -6.24 -15.12 -1.41
N TRP A 406 -6.81 -16.25 -1.01
CA TRP A 406 -8.26 -16.46 -0.93
C TRP A 406 -8.91 -15.60 0.16
N ALA A 407 -8.27 -15.44 1.31
CA ALA A 407 -8.76 -14.54 2.37
C ALA A 407 -8.96 -13.11 1.86
N SER A 408 -8.06 -12.62 1.01
CA SER A 408 -8.20 -11.31 0.36
C SER A 408 -9.43 -11.24 -0.54
N VAL A 409 -9.70 -12.29 -1.34
CA VAL A 409 -10.88 -12.35 -2.22
C VAL A 409 -12.17 -12.41 -1.40
N VAL A 410 -12.23 -13.32 -0.43
CA VAL A 410 -13.44 -13.55 0.38
C VAL A 410 -13.76 -12.33 1.23
N SER A 411 -12.79 -11.78 1.95
CA SER A 411 -13.01 -10.62 2.83
C SER A 411 -13.43 -9.37 2.05
N ASN A 412 -12.70 -9.05 0.97
CA ASN A 412 -13.03 -7.89 0.14
C ASN A 412 -14.34 -8.09 -0.64
N GLY A 413 -14.67 -9.33 -1.03
CA GLY A 413 -15.94 -9.68 -1.62
C GLY A 413 -17.11 -9.46 -0.65
N VAL A 414 -16.98 -9.91 0.60
CA VAL A 414 -18.00 -9.71 1.64
C VAL A 414 -18.26 -8.23 1.90
N ILE A 415 -17.20 -7.42 2.13
CA ILE A 415 -17.40 -5.99 2.40
C ILE A 415 -17.92 -5.24 1.18
N MET A 416 -17.53 -5.63 -0.02
CA MET A 416 -18.03 -5.07 -1.28
C MET A 416 -19.54 -5.32 -1.43
N LEU A 417 -19.98 -6.56 -1.25
CA LEU A 417 -21.40 -6.94 -1.33
C LEU A 417 -22.20 -6.28 -0.22
N ALA A 418 -21.72 -6.32 1.01
CA ALA A 418 -22.38 -5.67 2.14
C ALA A 418 -22.55 -4.15 1.91
N SER A 419 -21.47 -3.47 1.43
CA SER A 419 -21.54 -2.04 1.12
C SER A 419 -22.49 -1.74 -0.04
N TYR A 420 -22.59 -2.62 -1.04
CA TYR A 420 -23.55 -2.46 -2.13
C TYR A 420 -24.99 -2.53 -1.63
N PHE A 421 -25.37 -3.58 -0.88
CA PHE A 421 -26.74 -3.74 -0.39
C PHE A 421 -27.16 -2.64 0.59
N LEU A 422 -26.27 -2.28 1.53
CA LEU A 422 -26.50 -1.18 2.46
C LEU A 422 -26.59 0.16 1.70
N GLY A 423 -25.73 0.38 0.72
CA GLY A 423 -25.76 1.57 -0.12
C GLY A 423 -27.07 1.71 -0.89
N GLN A 424 -27.59 0.63 -1.47
CA GLN A 424 -28.89 0.66 -2.15
C GLN A 424 -30.05 1.00 -1.20
N LYS A 425 -29.94 0.63 0.08
CA LYS A 425 -30.97 0.97 1.09
C LYS A 425 -30.91 2.44 1.53
N TYR A 426 -29.72 3.02 1.73
CA TYR A 426 -29.56 4.35 2.34
C TYR A 426 -29.33 5.48 1.32
N TYR A 427 -28.69 5.17 0.20
CA TYR A 427 -28.38 6.12 -0.88
C TYR A 427 -28.39 5.39 -2.24
N PRO A 428 -29.56 5.09 -2.80
CA PRO A 428 -29.67 4.25 -3.99
C PRO A 428 -29.02 4.92 -5.21
N ILE A 429 -28.05 4.22 -5.81
CA ILE A 429 -27.39 4.58 -7.06
C ILE A 429 -27.61 3.45 -8.06
N ARG A 430 -28.07 3.79 -9.28
CA ARG A 430 -28.26 2.82 -10.36
C ARG A 430 -26.94 2.51 -11.04
N TYR A 431 -26.15 1.60 -10.44
CA TYR A 431 -24.92 1.12 -11.04
C TYR A 431 -25.21 0.29 -12.32
N PRO A 432 -24.37 0.40 -13.36
CA PRO A 432 -24.54 -0.36 -14.60
C PRO A 432 -24.05 -1.81 -14.47
N LEU A 433 -24.68 -2.59 -13.57
CA LEU A 433 -24.25 -3.95 -13.20
C LEU A 433 -24.16 -4.89 -14.41
N LYS A 434 -25.07 -4.77 -15.39
CA LYS A 434 -25.03 -5.60 -16.62
C LYS A 434 -23.76 -5.34 -17.43
N ALA A 435 -23.33 -4.07 -17.52
CA ALA A 435 -22.10 -3.72 -18.22
C ALA A 435 -20.86 -4.21 -17.44
N ILE A 436 -20.85 -3.99 -16.11
CA ILE A 436 -19.77 -4.46 -15.23
C ILE A 436 -19.65 -5.99 -15.33
N ALA A 437 -20.74 -6.74 -15.21
CA ALA A 437 -20.75 -8.18 -15.36
C ALA A 437 -20.29 -8.62 -16.76
N GLY A 438 -20.70 -7.91 -17.82
CA GLY A 438 -20.26 -8.20 -19.19
C GLY A 438 -18.76 -8.04 -19.37
N TYR A 439 -18.16 -6.96 -18.86
CA TYR A 439 -16.70 -6.76 -18.93
C TYR A 439 -15.94 -7.78 -18.05
N SER A 440 -16.48 -8.10 -16.87
CA SER A 440 -15.87 -9.13 -16.00
C SER A 440 -15.92 -10.51 -16.65
N LEU A 441 -17.04 -10.87 -17.28
CA LEU A 441 -17.19 -12.12 -18.03
C LEU A 441 -16.22 -12.18 -19.22
N LEU A 442 -16.14 -11.10 -20.00
CA LEU A 442 -15.19 -10.99 -21.11
C LEU A 442 -13.75 -11.23 -20.62
N THR A 443 -13.37 -10.57 -19.54
CA THR A 443 -12.05 -10.74 -18.92
C THR A 443 -11.82 -12.19 -18.48
N ALA A 444 -12.80 -12.80 -17.82
CA ALA A 444 -12.70 -14.19 -17.37
C ALA A 444 -12.54 -15.17 -18.55
N VAL A 445 -13.29 -14.95 -19.66
CA VAL A 445 -13.17 -15.77 -20.88
C VAL A 445 -11.80 -15.59 -21.51
N LEU A 446 -11.31 -14.36 -21.67
CA LEU A 446 -10.01 -14.10 -22.29
C LEU A 446 -8.87 -14.70 -21.43
N TYR A 447 -8.96 -14.57 -20.11
CA TYR A 447 -8.00 -15.18 -19.18
C TYR A 447 -8.05 -16.71 -19.22
N ALA A 448 -9.25 -17.32 -19.29
CA ALA A 448 -9.40 -18.76 -19.43
C ALA A 448 -8.79 -19.26 -20.74
N ILE A 449 -8.99 -18.55 -21.85
CA ILE A 449 -8.36 -18.87 -23.16
C ILE A 449 -6.84 -18.82 -23.03
N GLU A 450 -6.29 -17.77 -22.38
CA GLU A 450 -4.85 -17.64 -22.11
C GLU A 450 -4.32 -18.88 -21.35
N GLN A 451 -4.98 -19.30 -20.27
CA GLN A 451 -4.57 -20.45 -19.46
C GLN A 451 -4.67 -21.78 -20.25
N VAL A 452 -5.73 -21.97 -21.02
CA VAL A 452 -5.88 -23.16 -21.87
C VAL A 452 -4.76 -23.22 -22.89
N ILE A 453 -4.45 -22.13 -23.56
CA ILE A 453 -3.39 -22.08 -24.57
C ILE A 453 -2.02 -22.32 -23.92
N ALA A 454 -1.74 -21.70 -22.77
CA ALA A 454 -0.50 -21.91 -22.02
C ALA A 454 -0.30 -23.39 -21.64
N THR A 455 -1.38 -24.10 -21.30
CA THR A 455 -1.33 -25.51 -20.89
C THR A 455 -1.16 -26.47 -22.08
N TYR A 456 -1.84 -26.23 -23.21
CA TYR A 456 -1.92 -27.22 -24.30
C TYR A 456 -1.07 -26.89 -25.51
N ALA A 457 -0.80 -25.61 -25.81
CA ALA A 457 -0.16 -25.25 -27.09
C ALA A 457 1.38 -25.27 -27.04
N HIS A 458 2.01 -25.43 -25.84
CA HIS A 458 3.47 -25.45 -25.66
C HIS A 458 4.24 -24.40 -26.50
N LEU A 459 3.67 -23.19 -26.60
CA LEU A 459 4.23 -22.11 -27.40
C LEU A 459 5.57 -21.63 -26.81
N GLY A 460 6.48 -21.24 -27.69
CA GLY A 460 7.68 -20.55 -27.25
C GLY A 460 7.32 -19.22 -26.55
N GLN A 461 8.20 -18.73 -25.68
CA GLN A 461 7.94 -17.54 -24.83
C GLN A 461 7.47 -16.32 -25.62
N PHE A 462 8.08 -16.02 -26.76
CA PHE A 462 7.68 -14.88 -27.61
C PHE A 462 6.29 -15.06 -28.23
N SER A 463 5.96 -16.26 -28.68
CA SER A 463 4.66 -16.59 -29.27
C SER A 463 3.54 -16.50 -28.23
N SER A 464 3.79 -16.95 -27.01
CA SER A 464 2.87 -16.83 -25.87
C SER A 464 2.60 -15.36 -25.55
N ILE A 465 3.63 -14.54 -25.41
CA ILE A 465 3.48 -13.11 -25.12
C ILE A 465 2.72 -12.40 -26.26
N ALA A 466 3.06 -12.67 -27.51
CA ALA A 466 2.36 -12.05 -28.66
C ALA A 466 0.89 -12.40 -28.67
N LEU A 467 0.54 -13.67 -28.41
CA LEU A 467 -0.87 -14.11 -28.33
C LEU A 467 -1.60 -13.41 -27.17
N ASN A 468 -1.00 -13.38 -25.98
CA ASN A 468 -1.58 -12.76 -24.80
C ASN A 468 -1.81 -11.25 -25.02
N LEU A 469 -0.87 -10.57 -25.67
CA LEU A 469 -1.05 -9.17 -26.06
C LEU A 469 -2.18 -9.00 -27.11
N CYS A 470 -2.38 -9.95 -28.02
CA CYS A 470 -3.53 -9.96 -28.92
C CYS A 470 -4.86 -10.11 -28.15
N LEU A 471 -4.92 -10.98 -27.13
CA LEU A 471 -6.11 -11.11 -26.28
C LEU A 471 -6.39 -9.81 -25.50
N LEU A 472 -5.35 -9.16 -24.97
CA LEU A 472 -5.47 -7.85 -24.34
C LEU A 472 -5.98 -6.79 -25.32
N LEU A 473 -5.48 -6.78 -26.55
CA LEU A 473 -5.96 -5.89 -27.61
C LEU A 473 -7.43 -6.14 -27.95
N ILE A 474 -7.87 -7.40 -28.00
CA ILE A 474 -9.29 -7.76 -28.19
C ILE A 474 -10.14 -7.15 -27.08
N PHE A 475 -9.72 -7.26 -25.82
CA PHE A 475 -10.42 -6.60 -24.70
C PHE A 475 -10.57 -5.10 -24.95
N VAL A 476 -9.47 -4.41 -25.27
CA VAL A 476 -9.47 -2.97 -25.53
C VAL A 476 -10.42 -2.61 -26.68
N LEU A 477 -10.35 -3.33 -27.80
CA LEU A 477 -11.19 -3.06 -28.97
C LEU A 477 -12.69 -3.28 -28.68
N VAL A 478 -13.04 -4.33 -27.94
CA VAL A 478 -14.43 -4.60 -27.53
C VAL A 478 -14.93 -3.51 -26.60
N VAL A 479 -14.16 -3.12 -25.60
CA VAL A 479 -14.50 -2.04 -24.66
C VAL A 479 -14.68 -0.73 -25.41
N LEU A 480 -13.74 -0.34 -26.27
CA LEU A 480 -13.83 0.89 -27.05
C LEU A 480 -15.07 0.88 -27.95
N LYS A 481 -15.36 -0.22 -28.64
CA LYS A 481 -16.56 -0.34 -29.53
C LYS A 481 -17.86 -0.15 -28.73
N ILE A 482 -17.94 -0.69 -27.50
CA ILE A 482 -19.13 -0.58 -26.65
C ILE A 482 -19.25 0.85 -26.09
N GLU A 483 -18.16 1.42 -25.55
CA GLU A 483 -18.19 2.74 -24.91
C GLU A 483 -18.32 3.88 -25.92
N ILE A 484 -17.76 3.76 -27.14
CA ILE A 484 -17.97 4.73 -28.22
C ILE A 484 -19.44 4.75 -28.67
N LYS A 485 -20.09 3.58 -28.79
CA LYS A 485 -21.52 3.49 -29.14
C LYS A 485 -22.42 4.14 -28.09
N ARG A 486 -21.97 4.23 -26.81
CA ARG A 486 -22.72 4.89 -25.73
C ARG A 486 -22.53 6.41 -25.67
N GLU A 487 -21.78 6.99 -26.62
CA GLU A 487 -21.48 8.42 -26.72
C GLU A 487 -20.65 9.01 -25.55
N ASP A 488 -20.36 8.23 -24.53
CA ASP A 488 -19.65 8.70 -23.33
C ASP A 488 -18.17 9.07 -23.60
N LEU A 489 -17.49 8.30 -24.44
CA LEU A 489 -16.08 8.54 -24.81
C LEU A 489 -15.92 9.37 -26.10
N ARG A 490 -16.96 9.49 -26.91
CA ARG A 490 -16.89 10.18 -28.19
C ARG A 490 -16.34 11.61 -28.11
N PRO A 491 -16.77 12.46 -27.15
CA PRO A 491 -16.22 13.81 -27.00
C PRO A 491 -14.72 13.81 -26.64
N ILE A 492 -14.28 12.86 -25.85
CA ILE A 492 -12.87 12.74 -25.41
C ILE A 492 -12.00 12.28 -26.58
N LEU A 493 -12.45 11.28 -27.34
CA LEU A 493 -11.70 10.73 -28.47
C LEU A 493 -11.63 11.72 -29.65
N VAL A 494 -12.67 12.52 -29.87
CA VAL A 494 -12.66 13.64 -30.81
C VAL A 494 -11.67 14.70 -30.38
N LYS A 495 -11.63 15.04 -29.09
CA LYS A 495 -10.67 16.02 -28.53
C LYS A 495 -9.22 15.54 -28.63
N LEU A 496 -8.98 14.24 -28.50
CA LEU A 496 -7.67 13.58 -28.69
C LEU A 496 -7.33 13.34 -30.16
N LYS A 497 -8.19 13.74 -31.12
CA LYS A 497 -8.04 13.52 -32.56
C LYS A 497 -7.94 12.03 -32.96
N LEU A 498 -8.43 11.12 -32.13
CA LEU A 498 -8.41 9.67 -32.40
C LEU A 498 -9.59 9.21 -33.27
N ILE A 499 -10.69 10.00 -33.31
CA ILE A 499 -11.83 9.79 -34.22
C ILE A 499 -12.28 11.14 -34.83
N LYS A 500 -12.82 11.08 -36.06
CA LYS A 500 -13.44 12.25 -36.70
C LYS A 500 -14.77 12.61 -36.00
N LYS A 501 -15.12 13.90 -36.06
CA LYS A 501 -16.40 14.40 -35.52
C LYS A 501 -17.61 13.65 -36.03
#